data_5a3fde9c92e3cf0a67543384b7fa47eb
#
_entry.id   5a3fde9c92e3cf0a67543384b7fa47eb
#
_cell.length_a   1.000
_cell.length_b   1.000
_cell.length_c   1.000
_cell.angle_alpha   90.00
_cell.angle_beta   90.00
_cell.angle_gamma   90.00
#
_symmetry.space_group_name_H-M   'P 1'
#
loop_
_entity.id
_entity.type
_entity.pdbx_description
1 polymer ?
#
loop_
_entity_poly.entity_id
_entity_poly.type
_entity_poly.pdbx_seq_one_letter_code
_entity_poly.pdbx_strand_id
1 'polypeptide(L)'
;MIYLIITTSINNKVGIQDINERKARYLYAISETLKHLPAEITPIIVENNGARNTYLDNFFHNNKPVKVHYTENNRQQFTSKGVNELLDIKAVIKEHNIQNDDLIIKLTGRYRVLAPSFFDSVIENQNNYDAFVKFYGTCSLKFEQYDCILGCYAIKGIYLKLFNEYSIDNYKSAEIAFARYVRFCGA
;
A
#
# COMPACT_ATOMS: atom_id res chain seq x y z
N MET A 1 13.76 10.12 0.85
CA MET A 1 12.78 10.29 -0.28
C MET A 1 11.40 9.83 0.15
N ILE A 2 10.35 10.19 -0.64
CA ILE A 2 8.98 9.72 -0.38
C ILE A 2 8.50 8.92 -1.58
N TYR A 3 7.99 7.72 -1.33
CA TYR A 3 7.43 6.83 -2.35
C TYR A 3 5.94 6.60 -2.11
N LEU A 4 5.13 6.55 -3.17
CA LEU A 4 3.76 6.07 -3.13
C LEU A 4 3.72 4.67 -3.75
N ILE A 5 3.51 3.63 -2.94
CA ILE A 5 3.32 2.26 -3.42
C ILE A 5 1.83 1.98 -3.52
N ILE A 6 1.35 1.79 -4.75
CA ILE A 6 -0.05 1.46 -5.04
C ILE A 6 -0.16 -0.05 -5.27
N THR A 7 -0.84 -0.75 -4.37
CA THR A 7 -0.99 -2.20 -4.44
C THR A 7 -2.21 -2.59 -5.26
N THR A 8 -2.02 -3.46 -6.25
CA THR A 8 -3.09 -4.01 -7.10
C THR A 8 -3.06 -5.53 -7.12
N SER A 9 -4.20 -6.15 -7.39
CA SER A 9 -4.35 -7.59 -7.54
C SER A 9 -5.56 -7.87 -8.41
N ILE A 10 -5.34 -8.09 -9.71
CA ILE A 10 -6.45 -8.27 -10.64
C ILE A 10 -7.15 -9.62 -10.44
N ASN A 11 -6.36 -10.65 -10.12
CA ASN A 11 -6.87 -11.99 -9.84
C ASN A 11 -7.04 -12.16 -8.34
N ASN A 12 -8.25 -12.02 -7.83
CA ASN A 12 -8.51 -12.14 -6.40
C ASN A 12 -9.67 -13.10 -6.11
N LYS A 13 -9.48 -13.98 -5.13
CA LYS A 13 -10.48 -14.98 -4.71
C LYS A 13 -11.61 -14.39 -3.85
N VAL A 14 -11.45 -13.18 -3.29
CA VAL A 14 -12.40 -12.57 -2.36
C VAL A 14 -12.68 -11.11 -2.74
N GLY A 15 -13.89 -10.65 -2.56
CA GLY A 15 -14.36 -9.34 -2.96
C GLY A 15 -14.83 -9.32 -4.41
N ILE A 16 -14.61 -8.24 -5.14
CA ILE A 16 -14.99 -8.13 -6.54
C ILE A 16 -14.19 -9.14 -7.36
N GLN A 17 -14.87 -10.11 -7.95
CA GLN A 17 -14.26 -11.16 -8.75
C GLN A 17 -14.31 -10.87 -10.25
N ASP A 18 -15.21 -9.99 -10.69
CA ASP A 18 -15.25 -9.56 -12.09
C ASP A 18 -13.98 -8.77 -12.42
N ILE A 19 -13.19 -9.31 -13.34
CA ILE A 19 -11.89 -8.76 -13.73
C ILE A 19 -12.06 -7.40 -14.40
N ASN A 20 -13.09 -7.20 -15.21
CA ASN A 20 -13.30 -5.95 -15.94
C ASN A 20 -13.74 -4.84 -14.98
N GLU A 21 -14.65 -5.13 -14.07
CA GLU A 21 -15.04 -4.19 -13.02
C GLU A 21 -13.84 -3.82 -12.13
N ARG A 22 -13.06 -4.81 -11.75
CA ARG A 22 -11.87 -4.60 -10.92
C ARG A 22 -10.82 -3.76 -11.62
N LYS A 23 -10.55 -4.06 -12.89
CA LYS A 23 -9.66 -3.29 -13.76
C LYS A 23 -10.11 -1.83 -13.88
N ALA A 24 -11.41 -1.60 -14.17
CA ALA A 24 -11.97 -0.26 -14.29
C ALA A 24 -11.80 0.55 -13.00
N ARG A 25 -12.02 -0.08 -11.84
CA ARG A 25 -11.83 0.56 -10.53
C ARG A 25 -10.38 0.93 -10.28
N TYR A 26 -9.42 0.07 -10.61
CA TYR A 26 -8.00 0.39 -10.48
C TYR A 26 -7.59 1.54 -11.39
N LEU A 27 -7.93 1.48 -12.68
CA LEU A 27 -7.59 2.52 -13.64
C LEU A 27 -8.13 3.89 -13.19
N TYR A 28 -9.39 3.93 -12.77
CA TYR A 28 -10.02 5.16 -12.29
C TYR A 28 -9.36 5.69 -11.02
N ALA A 29 -9.21 4.84 -10.00
CA ALA A 29 -8.69 5.26 -8.70
C ALA A 29 -7.22 5.72 -8.78
N ILE A 30 -6.38 5.02 -9.56
CA ILE A 30 -4.98 5.39 -9.78
C ILE A 30 -4.90 6.72 -10.53
N SER A 31 -5.68 6.88 -11.62
CA SER A 31 -5.71 8.13 -12.38
C SER A 31 -6.08 9.33 -11.51
N GLU A 32 -7.14 9.19 -10.68
CA GLU A 32 -7.55 10.25 -9.77
C GLU A 32 -6.49 10.56 -8.71
N THR A 33 -5.87 9.53 -8.15
CA THR A 33 -4.80 9.71 -7.15
C THR A 33 -3.61 10.45 -7.73
N LEU A 34 -3.17 10.10 -8.94
CA LEU A 34 -2.01 10.74 -9.59
C LEU A 34 -2.24 12.22 -9.92
N LYS A 35 -3.49 12.67 -10.11
CA LYS A 35 -3.81 14.09 -10.29
C LYS A 35 -3.55 14.93 -9.04
N HIS A 36 -3.65 14.32 -7.88
CA HIS A 36 -3.44 14.98 -6.58
C HIS A 36 -2.08 14.70 -5.98
N LEU A 37 -1.22 13.93 -6.67
CA LEU A 37 0.08 13.53 -6.14
C LEU A 37 1.10 14.66 -6.32
N PRO A 38 1.71 15.17 -5.23
CA PRO A 38 2.80 16.14 -5.31
C PRO A 38 4.02 15.61 -6.07
N ALA A 39 4.77 16.55 -6.67
CA ALA A 39 5.92 16.23 -7.53
C ALA A 39 7.07 15.54 -6.77
N GLU A 40 7.15 15.78 -5.47
CA GLU A 40 8.17 15.24 -4.56
C GLU A 40 7.99 13.75 -4.27
N ILE A 41 6.81 13.19 -4.55
CA ILE A 41 6.48 11.80 -4.26
C ILE A 41 6.66 10.97 -5.53
N THR A 42 7.42 9.89 -5.42
CA THR A 42 7.65 8.96 -6.53
C THR A 42 6.63 7.81 -6.49
N PRO A 43 5.69 7.72 -7.46
CA PRO A 43 4.73 6.63 -7.51
C PRO A 43 5.34 5.35 -8.10
N ILE A 44 4.96 4.21 -7.51
CA ILE A 44 5.25 2.86 -8.00
C ILE A 44 3.97 2.05 -7.85
N ILE A 45 3.55 1.36 -8.91
CA ILE A 45 2.43 0.42 -8.87
C ILE A 45 3.00 -0.98 -8.71
N VAL A 46 2.39 -1.81 -7.87
CA VAL A 46 2.71 -3.24 -7.80
C VAL A 46 1.48 -4.07 -8.13
N GLU A 47 1.65 -5.02 -9.05
CA GLU A 47 0.61 -5.97 -9.45
C GLU A 47 1.10 -7.41 -9.24
N ASN A 48 0.34 -8.22 -8.52
CA ASN A 48 0.77 -9.54 -8.06
C ASN A 48 0.24 -10.72 -8.88
N ASN A 49 -0.16 -10.50 -10.11
CA ASN A 49 -0.66 -11.56 -11.00
C ASN A 49 0.43 -12.26 -11.83
N GLY A 50 1.70 -11.86 -11.69
CA GLY A 50 2.84 -12.41 -12.43
C GLY A 50 2.89 -12.04 -13.91
N ALA A 51 1.92 -11.31 -14.43
CA ALA A 51 1.87 -10.88 -15.82
C ALA A 51 2.57 -9.53 -16.01
N ARG A 52 3.21 -9.36 -17.16
CA ARG A 52 3.81 -8.10 -17.59
C ARG A 52 3.03 -7.54 -18.76
N ASN A 53 3.22 -6.25 -19.06
CA ASN A 53 2.51 -5.54 -20.11
C ASN A 53 1.01 -5.63 -19.92
N THR A 54 0.55 -5.18 -18.78
CA THR A 54 -0.85 -5.18 -18.41
C THR A 54 -1.48 -3.82 -18.67
N TYR A 55 -2.73 -3.68 -18.25
CA TYR A 55 -3.50 -2.45 -18.27
C TYR A 55 -2.91 -1.29 -17.45
N LEU A 56 -1.88 -1.55 -16.61
CA LEU A 56 -1.27 -0.56 -15.70
C LEU A 56 -0.11 0.23 -16.31
N ASP A 57 0.36 -0.12 -17.51
CA ASP A 57 1.62 0.39 -18.05
C ASP A 57 1.52 1.81 -18.67
N ASN A 58 0.35 2.45 -18.63
CA ASN A 58 0.10 3.74 -19.31
C ASN A 58 -0.12 4.92 -18.35
N PHE A 59 0.33 4.82 -17.11
CA PHE A 59 0.27 5.93 -16.17
C PHE A 59 1.53 6.80 -16.25
N PHE A 60 1.33 8.11 -16.10
CA PHE A 60 2.41 9.10 -16.03
C PHE A 60 2.25 9.97 -14.80
N HIS A 61 3.38 10.38 -14.24
CA HIS A 61 3.48 11.40 -13.20
C HIS A 61 4.68 12.30 -13.49
N ASN A 62 4.49 13.63 -13.48
CA ASN A 62 5.54 14.60 -13.82
C ASN A 62 6.23 14.31 -15.17
N ASN A 63 5.43 13.97 -16.19
CA ASN A 63 5.88 13.59 -17.53
C ASN A 63 6.81 12.36 -17.58
N LYS A 64 6.87 11.57 -16.53
CA LYS A 64 7.61 10.30 -16.47
C LYS A 64 6.63 9.14 -16.38
N PRO A 65 6.90 8.01 -17.03
CA PRO A 65 6.07 6.81 -16.86
C PRO A 65 6.16 6.32 -15.41
N VAL A 66 5.01 5.98 -14.86
CA VAL A 66 4.93 5.34 -13.53
C VAL A 66 5.43 3.91 -13.66
N LYS A 67 6.39 3.54 -12.81
CA LYS A 67 6.93 2.17 -12.83
C LYS A 67 5.90 1.18 -12.30
N VAL A 68 5.75 0.06 -13.01
CA VAL A 68 4.93 -1.08 -12.57
C VAL A 68 5.85 -2.24 -12.23
N HIS A 69 5.76 -2.71 -10.99
CA HIS A 69 6.48 -3.88 -10.49
C HIS A 69 5.54 -5.08 -10.45
N TYR A 70 5.94 -6.17 -11.09
CA TYR A 70 5.13 -7.38 -11.17
C TYR A 70 5.68 -8.46 -10.24
N THR A 71 4.82 -9.03 -9.38
CA THR A 71 5.16 -10.13 -8.49
C THR A 71 4.31 -11.36 -8.79
N GLU A 72 4.71 -12.51 -8.25
CA GLU A 72 3.93 -13.74 -8.29
C GLU A 72 3.34 -14.11 -6.93
N ASN A 73 3.32 -13.17 -5.97
CA ASN A 73 2.92 -13.46 -4.60
C ASN A 73 1.47 -13.92 -4.47
N ASN A 74 0.61 -13.58 -5.44
CA ASN A 74 -0.78 -14.06 -5.46
C ASN A 74 -0.90 -15.57 -5.72
N ARG A 75 0.16 -16.23 -6.17
CA ARG A 75 0.20 -17.71 -6.32
C ARG A 75 0.36 -18.41 -4.98
N GLN A 76 0.89 -17.76 -3.99
CA GLN A 76 1.05 -18.28 -2.64
C GLN A 76 -0.31 -18.33 -1.93
N GLN A 77 -0.60 -19.47 -1.31
CA GLN A 77 -1.88 -19.68 -0.63
C GLN A 77 -1.78 -19.28 0.83
N PHE A 78 -1.58 -17.99 1.10
CA PHE A 78 -1.69 -17.49 2.46
C PHE A 78 -3.16 -17.38 2.88
N THR A 79 -3.41 -17.60 4.15
CA THR A 79 -4.73 -17.46 4.76
C THR A 79 -5.18 -16.00 4.77
N SER A 80 -4.24 -15.08 4.99
CA SER A 80 -4.48 -13.64 4.98
C SER A 80 -3.99 -12.95 3.71
N LYS A 81 -4.86 -12.16 3.07
CA LYS A 81 -4.48 -11.31 1.94
C LYS A 81 -3.47 -10.24 2.31
N GLY A 82 -3.47 -9.81 3.56
CA GLY A 82 -2.53 -8.82 4.07
C GLY A 82 -1.08 -9.30 3.96
N VAL A 83 -0.84 -10.63 4.04
CA VAL A 83 0.50 -11.20 3.82
C VAL A 83 0.96 -10.97 2.39
N ASN A 84 0.14 -11.28 1.39
CA ASN A 84 0.50 -11.08 -0.02
C ASN A 84 0.80 -9.61 -0.31
N GLU A 85 -0.03 -8.71 0.20
CA GLU A 85 0.16 -7.26 0.03
C GLU A 85 1.47 -6.78 0.68
N LEU A 86 1.81 -7.28 1.87
CA LEU A 86 3.09 -6.96 2.52
C LEU A 86 4.28 -7.48 1.73
N LEU A 87 4.21 -8.71 1.19
CA LEU A 87 5.26 -9.28 0.35
C LEU A 87 5.45 -8.48 -0.94
N ASP A 88 4.37 -8.00 -1.54
CA ASP A 88 4.41 -7.11 -2.71
C ASP A 88 5.14 -5.81 -2.38
N ILE A 89 4.84 -5.19 -1.25
CA ILE A 89 5.51 -3.98 -0.78
C ILE A 89 7.01 -4.25 -0.53
N LYS A 90 7.35 -5.36 0.13
CA LYS A 90 8.76 -5.75 0.37
C LYS A 90 9.52 -6.00 -0.94
N ALA A 91 8.87 -6.59 -1.94
CA ALA A 91 9.46 -6.77 -3.26
C ALA A 91 9.79 -5.42 -3.93
N VAL A 92 8.87 -4.45 -3.85
CA VAL A 92 9.11 -3.08 -4.36
C VAL A 92 10.26 -2.42 -3.61
N ILE A 93 10.27 -2.50 -2.27
CA ILE A 93 11.34 -1.93 -1.44
C ILE A 93 12.71 -2.46 -1.87
N LYS A 94 12.83 -3.76 -2.10
CA LYS A 94 14.07 -4.41 -2.52
C LYS A 94 14.48 -3.99 -3.94
N GLU A 95 13.57 -4.08 -4.90
CA GLU A 95 13.84 -3.81 -6.32
C GLU A 95 14.23 -2.35 -6.56
N HIS A 96 13.60 -1.42 -5.87
CA HIS A 96 13.87 0.00 -6.01
C HIS A 96 14.89 0.54 -5.02
N ASN A 97 15.54 -0.35 -4.25
CA ASN A 97 16.55 0.00 -3.24
C ASN A 97 16.08 1.12 -2.29
N ILE A 98 14.82 1.04 -1.85
CA ILE A 98 14.23 2.03 -0.94
C ILE A 98 14.95 1.94 0.42
N GLN A 99 15.45 3.07 0.90
CA GLN A 99 16.28 3.13 2.09
C GLN A 99 15.44 3.04 3.38
N ASN A 100 16.12 2.85 4.51
CA ASN A 100 15.46 2.72 5.81
C ASN A 100 14.73 3.99 6.24
N ASP A 101 15.30 5.14 5.93
CA ASP A 101 14.76 6.45 6.29
C ASP A 101 13.81 7.04 5.23
N ASP A 102 13.66 6.37 4.09
CA ASP A 102 12.67 6.77 3.10
C ASP A 102 11.26 6.54 3.64
N LEU A 103 10.34 7.47 3.39
CA LEU A 103 8.93 7.31 3.70
C LEU A 103 8.21 6.58 2.58
N ILE A 104 7.41 5.61 2.95
CA ILE A 104 6.58 4.84 2.05
C ILE A 104 5.12 5.12 2.38
N ILE A 105 4.42 5.77 1.45
CA ILE A 105 2.98 5.88 1.47
C ILE A 105 2.43 4.64 0.77
N LYS A 106 1.66 3.83 1.48
CA LYS A 106 0.94 2.70 0.91
C LYS A 106 -0.48 3.12 0.57
N LEU A 107 -0.94 2.77 -0.62
CA LEU A 107 -2.32 2.95 -1.05
C LEU A 107 -2.85 1.67 -1.69
N THR A 108 -4.02 1.20 -1.25
CA THR A 108 -4.74 0.15 -1.97
C THR A 108 -5.29 0.71 -3.28
N GLY A 109 -4.98 0.11 -4.41
CA GLY A 109 -5.23 0.66 -5.75
C GLY A 109 -6.70 0.91 -6.11
N ARG A 110 -7.66 0.44 -5.30
CA ARG A 110 -9.08 0.76 -5.44
C ARG A 110 -9.50 2.02 -4.68
N TYR A 111 -8.61 2.54 -3.83
CA TYR A 111 -8.83 3.78 -3.10
C TYR A 111 -8.35 4.94 -3.96
N ARG A 112 -9.12 5.99 -3.97
CA ARG A 112 -8.78 7.25 -4.64
C ARG A 112 -8.52 8.33 -3.61
N VAL A 113 -7.49 9.11 -3.84
CA VAL A 113 -7.22 10.31 -3.09
C VAL A 113 -7.98 11.45 -3.76
N LEU A 114 -8.82 12.15 -3.00
CA LEU A 114 -9.69 13.21 -3.52
C LEU A 114 -9.09 14.61 -3.31
N ALA A 115 -8.05 14.72 -2.49
CA ALA A 115 -7.37 15.98 -2.20
C ALA A 115 -5.93 15.68 -1.75
N PRO A 116 -4.97 16.58 -1.95
CA PRO A 116 -3.56 16.35 -1.62
C PRO A 116 -3.28 16.36 -0.11
N SER A 117 -4.20 16.77 0.74
CA SER A 117 -3.99 17.04 2.17
C SER A 117 -3.23 15.96 2.96
N PHE A 118 -3.44 14.68 2.66
CA PHE A 118 -2.67 13.61 3.31
C PHE A 118 -1.21 13.61 2.84
N PHE A 119 -0.99 13.80 1.54
CA PHE A 119 0.37 13.88 0.97
C PHE A 119 1.12 15.10 1.51
N ASP A 120 0.46 16.25 1.55
CA ASP A 120 1.03 17.50 2.09
C ASP A 120 1.43 17.31 3.55
N SER A 121 0.54 16.71 4.37
CA SER A 121 0.83 16.40 5.76
C SER A 121 2.04 15.47 5.93
N VAL A 122 2.20 14.48 5.07
CA VAL A 122 3.38 13.58 5.09
C VAL A 122 4.66 14.34 4.72
N ILE A 123 4.61 15.17 3.67
CA ILE A 123 5.76 15.98 3.23
C ILE A 123 6.20 16.94 4.32
N GLU A 124 5.26 17.70 4.89
CA GLU A 124 5.55 18.70 5.92
C GLU A 124 6.15 18.09 7.20
N ASN A 125 5.73 16.89 7.54
CA ASN A 125 6.04 16.27 8.83
C ASN A 125 6.98 15.06 8.73
N GLN A 126 7.59 14.78 7.57
CA GLN A 126 8.43 13.61 7.34
C GLN A 126 9.65 13.48 8.26
N ASN A 127 10.12 14.62 8.80
CA ASN A 127 11.25 14.66 9.72
C ASN A 127 10.84 14.53 11.19
N ASN A 128 9.56 14.72 11.49
CA ASN A 128 9.03 14.73 12.86
C ASN A 128 8.40 13.40 13.25
N TYR A 129 7.91 12.65 12.27
CA TYR A 129 7.19 11.40 12.52
C TYR A 129 7.67 10.27 11.60
N ASP A 130 7.72 9.08 12.17
CA ASP A 130 8.11 7.86 11.46
C ASP A 130 6.93 7.16 10.79
N ALA A 131 5.70 7.46 11.25
CA ALA A 131 4.49 6.85 10.71
C ALA A 131 3.27 7.79 10.78
N PHE A 132 2.40 7.66 9.78
CA PHE A 132 1.11 8.34 9.65
C PHE A 132 0.04 7.27 9.43
N VAL A 133 -0.67 6.92 10.48
CA VAL A 133 -1.62 5.81 10.49
C VAL A 133 -2.93 6.26 11.11
N LYS A 134 -4.04 5.99 10.43
CA LYS A 134 -5.37 6.20 10.99
C LYS A 134 -5.77 4.98 11.80
N PHE A 135 -5.76 5.11 13.12
CA PHE A 135 -6.30 4.12 14.05
C PHE A 135 -7.83 4.16 14.07
N TYR A 136 -8.43 3.14 14.69
CA TYR A 136 -9.87 2.95 14.80
C TYR A 136 -10.55 2.81 13.42
N GLY A 137 -10.24 1.72 12.74
CA GLY A 137 -10.85 1.33 11.49
C GLY A 137 -12.15 0.54 11.69
N THR A 138 -12.56 -0.16 10.65
CA THR A 138 -13.84 -0.89 10.63
C THR A 138 -13.91 -2.03 11.65
N CYS A 139 -12.77 -2.65 11.97
CA CYS A 139 -12.72 -3.77 12.91
C CYS A 139 -12.95 -3.34 14.35
N SER A 140 -12.63 -2.09 14.71
CA SER A 140 -12.81 -1.54 16.06
C SER A 140 -14.24 -1.65 16.57
N LEU A 141 -15.21 -1.58 15.69
CA LEU A 141 -16.63 -1.66 16.03
C LEU A 141 -17.11 -3.09 16.29
N LYS A 142 -16.34 -4.11 15.84
CA LYS A 142 -16.78 -5.51 15.84
C LYS A 142 -15.91 -6.44 16.65
N PHE A 143 -14.60 -6.20 16.70
CA PHE A 143 -13.64 -7.19 17.18
C PHE A 143 -12.64 -6.67 18.19
N GLU A 144 -12.10 -5.47 18.01
CA GLU A 144 -11.06 -4.91 18.88
C GLU A 144 -10.93 -3.39 18.71
N GLN A 145 -10.64 -2.70 19.82
CA GLN A 145 -10.59 -1.23 19.85
C GLN A 145 -9.38 -0.60 19.18
N TYR A 146 -8.44 -1.41 18.68
CA TYR A 146 -7.12 -0.92 18.28
C TYR A 146 -6.69 -1.39 16.88
N ASP A 147 -7.61 -1.46 15.95
CA ASP A 147 -7.27 -1.66 14.55
C ASP A 147 -6.85 -0.34 13.86
N CYS A 148 -6.38 -0.45 12.63
CA CYS A 148 -6.05 0.70 11.80
C CYS A 148 -6.58 0.52 10.37
N ILE A 149 -6.54 1.59 9.59
CA ILE A 149 -6.88 1.54 8.16
C ILE A 149 -5.63 1.19 7.36
N LEU A 150 -5.57 -0.03 6.82
CA LEU A 150 -4.50 -0.47 5.92
C LEU A 150 -4.66 0.00 4.47
N GLY A 151 -5.80 0.59 4.12
CA GLY A 151 -6.04 1.08 2.77
C GLY A 151 -5.15 2.25 2.37
N CYS A 152 -4.77 3.10 3.33
CA CYS A 152 -3.86 4.22 3.15
C CYS A 152 -3.13 4.52 4.46
N TYR A 153 -1.80 4.53 4.41
CA TYR A 153 -0.92 4.92 5.52
C TYR A 153 0.44 5.34 4.99
N ALA A 154 1.26 6.02 5.80
CA ALA A 154 2.66 6.24 5.50
C ALA A 154 3.53 5.77 6.68
N ILE A 155 4.72 5.23 6.36
CA ILE A 155 5.67 4.74 7.37
C ILE A 155 7.08 4.68 6.78
N LYS A 156 8.12 4.85 7.59
CA LYS A 156 9.50 4.68 7.16
C LYS A 156 9.80 3.24 6.73
N GLY A 157 10.65 3.11 5.71
CA GLY A 157 11.01 1.83 5.08
C GLY A 157 11.53 0.78 6.05
N ILE A 158 12.27 1.20 7.08
CA ILE A 158 12.80 0.30 8.10
C ILE A 158 11.70 -0.53 8.77
N TYR A 159 10.57 0.09 9.09
CA TYR A 159 9.48 -0.60 9.78
C TYR A 159 8.77 -1.62 8.88
N LEU A 160 8.61 -1.33 7.59
CA LEU A 160 8.04 -2.31 6.65
C LEU A 160 8.99 -3.48 6.37
N LYS A 161 10.31 -3.23 6.35
CA LYS A 161 11.32 -4.30 6.23
C LYS A 161 11.31 -5.25 7.43
N LEU A 162 11.15 -4.70 8.64
CA LEU A 162 11.15 -5.46 9.89
C LEU A 162 9.81 -6.12 10.22
N PHE A 163 8.69 -5.59 9.70
CA PHE A 163 7.38 -6.16 9.96
C PHE A 163 7.30 -7.57 9.40
N ASN A 164 7.06 -8.55 10.29
CA ASN A 164 7.04 -9.95 9.90
C ASN A 164 5.66 -10.34 9.36
N GLU A 165 5.64 -10.93 8.17
CA GLU A 165 4.42 -11.43 7.52
C GLU A 165 3.69 -12.50 8.34
N TYR A 166 4.41 -13.34 9.07
CA TYR A 166 3.82 -14.36 9.94
C TYR A 166 3.05 -13.74 11.12
N SER A 167 3.35 -12.51 11.48
CA SER A 167 2.56 -11.79 12.50
C SER A 167 1.13 -11.55 12.05
N ILE A 168 0.88 -11.44 10.73
CA ILE A 168 -0.45 -11.24 10.17
C ILE A 168 -1.28 -12.52 10.23
N ASP A 169 -0.68 -13.68 9.95
CA ASP A 169 -1.39 -14.96 9.93
C ASP A 169 -1.88 -15.40 11.31
N ASN A 170 -1.23 -14.93 12.37
CA ASN A 170 -1.61 -15.24 13.75
C ASN A 170 -2.78 -14.38 14.28
N TYR A 171 -3.26 -13.41 13.51
CA TYR A 171 -4.34 -12.53 13.90
C TYR A 171 -5.56 -12.71 12.99
N LYS A 172 -6.74 -12.39 13.55
CA LYS A 172 -8.00 -12.40 12.79
C LYS A 172 -8.04 -11.36 11.66
N SER A 173 -7.15 -10.35 11.71
CA SER A 173 -7.12 -9.27 10.74
C SER A 173 -5.71 -8.67 10.66
N ALA A 174 -5.29 -8.37 9.44
CA ALA A 174 -4.04 -7.68 9.17
C ALA A 174 -4.03 -6.26 9.76
N GLU A 175 -5.19 -5.61 9.82
CA GLU A 175 -5.38 -4.29 10.39
C GLU A 175 -5.01 -4.27 11.89
N ILE A 176 -5.41 -5.30 12.63
CA ILE A 176 -5.09 -5.44 14.06
C ILE A 176 -3.60 -5.73 14.24
N ALA A 177 -3.04 -6.66 13.45
CA ALA A 177 -1.63 -7.01 13.54
C ALA A 177 -0.74 -5.79 13.27
N PHE A 178 -1.03 -5.03 12.22
CA PHE A 178 -0.27 -3.84 11.87
C PHE A 178 -0.43 -2.71 12.88
N ALA A 179 -1.65 -2.47 13.38
CA ALA A 179 -1.89 -1.46 14.41
C ALA A 179 -1.09 -1.73 15.69
N ARG A 180 -1.02 -2.99 16.12
CA ARG A 180 -0.19 -3.39 17.27
C ARG A 180 1.29 -3.17 17.02
N TYR A 181 1.75 -3.57 15.83
CA TYR A 181 3.14 -3.38 15.44
C TYR A 181 3.56 -1.91 15.45
N VAL A 182 2.79 -1.04 14.79
CA VAL A 182 3.10 0.40 14.72
C VAL A 182 3.13 1.04 16.11
N ARG A 183 2.19 0.68 16.99
CA ARG A 183 2.18 1.17 18.38
C ARG A 183 3.39 0.70 19.18
N PHE A 184 3.85 -0.52 18.94
CA PHE A 184 5.04 -1.05 19.59
C PHE A 184 6.33 -0.36 19.14
N CYS A 185 6.43 -0.03 17.83
CA CYS A 185 7.64 0.54 17.23
C CYS A 185 7.76 2.06 17.38
N GLY A 186 6.65 2.76 17.51
CA GLY A 186 6.61 4.22 17.36
C GLY A 186 5.89 4.98 18.48
N ALA A 187 5.47 4.28 19.48
CA ALA A 187 4.75 4.88 20.61
C ALA A 187 5.71 5.49 21.61
#